data_6a58b778015a70fc088c8b197d25d6fe
#
_entry.id   6a58b778015a70fc088c8b197d25d6fe
#
_cell.length_a   1.000
_cell.length_b   1.000
_cell.length_c   1.000
_cell.angle_alpha   90.00
_cell.angle_beta   90.00
_cell.angle_gamma   90.00
#
_symmetry.space_group_name_H-M   'P 1'
#
loop_
_entity.id
_entity.type
_entity.pdbx_description
1 polymer ?
#
loop_
_entity_poly.entity_id
_entity_poly.type
_entity_poly.pdbx_seq_one_letter_code
_entity_poly.pdbx_strand_id
1 'polypeptide(L)'
;TARFDRNGTMFFASYRDPKLKESLQAYYDMPSWLEKLELSERELTKYIIGTISGLDTPLTNSMRLEQAGVYHLKQVDTAMRQQMRSEIIDLTNADLQKLAPLIRDTLSEKYLCVVGSSQSIEANKNIFTKTQHI
;
A
#
# COMPACT_ATOMS: atom_id res chain seq x y z
N THR A 1 0.95 -8.33 0.10
CA THR A 1 1.30 -7.01 -0.48
C THR A 1 0.30 -5.98 -0.02
N ALA A 2 0.78 -4.82 0.41
CA ALA A 2 -0.01 -3.61 0.63
C ALA A 2 0.45 -2.53 -0.35
N ARG A 3 -0.47 -1.75 -0.89
CA ARG A 3 -0.16 -0.68 -1.81
C ARG A 3 -1.06 0.53 -1.57
N PHE A 4 -0.45 1.70 -1.63
CA PHE A 4 -1.10 3.00 -1.59
C PHE A 4 -0.74 3.74 -2.87
N ASP A 5 -1.73 4.13 -3.63
CA ASP A 5 -1.55 4.88 -4.85
C ASP A 5 -1.81 6.38 -4.62
N ARG A 6 -1.16 7.22 -5.42
CA ARG A 6 -1.30 8.70 -5.31
C ARG A 6 -2.71 9.24 -5.58
N ASN A 7 -3.57 8.43 -6.15
CA ASN A 7 -4.99 8.77 -6.37
C ASN A 7 -5.88 8.50 -5.14
N GLY A 8 -5.27 8.10 -4.00
CA GLY A 8 -5.99 7.77 -2.78
C GLY A 8 -6.48 6.33 -2.71
N THR A 9 -6.17 5.49 -3.71
CA THR A 9 -6.54 4.07 -3.66
C THR A 9 -5.59 3.31 -2.74
N MET A 10 -6.14 2.51 -1.85
CA MET A 10 -5.41 1.56 -1.02
C MET A 10 -5.92 0.15 -1.30
N PHE A 11 -5.02 -0.81 -1.41
CA PHE A 11 -5.43 -2.22 -1.45
C PHE A 11 -4.41 -3.15 -0.80
N PHE A 12 -4.93 -4.26 -0.31
CA PHE A 12 -4.16 -5.40 0.18
C PHE A 12 -4.40 -6.58 -0.74
N ALA A 13 -3.36 -7.35 -1.04
CA ALA A 13 -3.46 -8.51 -1.91
C ALA A 13 -2.59 -9.66 -1.43
N SER A 14 -3.15 -10.86 -1.44
CA SER A 14 -2.44 -12.12 -1.32
C SER A 14 -2.59 -12.92 -2.63
N TYR A 15 -1.54 -13.63 -3.01
CA TYR A 15 -1.53 -14.47 -4.18
C TYR A 15 -1.11 -15.89 -3.80
N ARG A 16 -1.86 -16.88 -4.28
CA ARG A 16 -1.68 -18.30 -3.93
C ARG A 16 -1.71 -18.57 -2.43
N ASP A 17 -2.60 -17.89 -1.72
CA ASP A 17 -2.74 -17.97 -0.28
C ASP A 17 -3.78 -19.04 0.09
N PRO A 18 -3.38 -20.13 0.77
CA PRO A 18 -4.31 -21.17 1.19
C PRO A 18 -5.09 -20.81 2.47
N LYS A 19 -4.72 -19.71 3.15
CA LYS A 19 -5.22 -19.35 4.48
C LYS A 19 -6.06 -18.06 4.44
N LEU A 20 -7.17 -18.10 3.66
CA LEU A 20 -8.00 -16.94 3.41
C LEU A 20 -8.42 -16.18 4.68
N LYS A 21 -8.91 -16.87 5.70
CA LYS A 21 -9.39 -16.24 6.94
C LYS A 21 -8.29 -15.54 7.70
N GLU A 22 -7.15 -16.22 7.85
CA GLU A 22 -5.99 -15.69 8.57
C GLU A 22 -5.41 -14.47 7.86
N SER A 23 -5.36 -14.50 6.54
CA SER A 23 -4.89 -13.36 5.75
C SER A 23 -5.83 -12.16 5.84
N LEU A 24 -7.13 -12.39 5.78
CA LEU A 24 -8.12 -11.33 6.00
C LEU A 24 -8.03 -10.76 7.41
N GLN A 25 -7.90 -11.62 8.42
CA GLN A 25 -7.73 -11.17 9.80
C GLN A 25 -6.48 -10.31 9.95
N ALA A 26 -5.35 -10.72 9.35
CA ALA A 26 -4.11 -9.92 9.37
C ALA A 26 -4.29 -8.53 8.72
N TYR A 27 -5.12 -8.42 7.67
CA TYR A 27 -5.44 -7.11 7.08
C TYR A 27 -6.28 -6.25 8.02
N TYR A 28 -7.30 -6.82 8.66
CA TYR A 28 -8.14 -6.10 9.62
C TYR A 28 -7.41 -5.72 10.91
N ASP A 29 -6.40 -6.47 11.30
CA ASP A 29 -5.58 -6.19 12.49
C ASP A 29 -4.49 -5.12 12.21
N MET A 30 -4.19 -4.83 10.94
CA MET A 30 -3.13 -3.91 10.54
C MET A 30 -3.23 -2.53 11.17
N PRO A 31 -4.41 -1.86 11.25
CA PRO A 31 -4.51 -0.55 11.90
C PRO A 31 -4.04 -0.59 13.37
N SER A 32 -4.47 -1.60 14.10
CA SER A 32 -4.10 -1.76 15.51
C SER A 32 -2.62 -2.10 15.73
N TRP A 33 -2.03 -2.81 14.77
CA TRP A 33 -0.59 -3.05 14.75
C TRP A 33 0.17 -1.76 14.42
N LEU A 34 -0.31 -0.99 13.44
CA LEU A 34 0.34 0.25 13.00
C LEU A 34 0.31 1.34 14.09
N GLU A 35 -0.77 1.43 14.88
CA GLU A 35 -0.86 2.36 16.02
C GLU A 35 0.21 2.11 17.09
N LYS A 36 0.69 0.88 17.18
CA LYS A 36 1.71 0.45 18.15
C LYS A 36 3.10 0.29 17.52
N LEU A 37 3.23 0.64 16.25
CA LEU A 37 4.49 0.47 15.54
C LEU A 37 5.55 1.40 16.10
N GLU A 38 6.64 0.82 16.59
CA GLU A 38 7.85 1.52 17.01
C GLU A 38 9.05 0.91 16.32
N LEU A 39 9.45 1.52 15.21
CA LEU A 39 10.68 1.16 14.52
C LEU A 39 11.86 1.82 15.22
N SER A 40 12.95 1.08 15.38
CA SER A 40 14.23 1.67 15.76
C SER A 40 14.69 2.66 14.69
N GLU A 41 15.54 3.62 15.05
CA GLU A 41 16.12 4.58 14.10
C GLU A 41 16.76 3.88 12.90
N ARG A 42 17.46 2.78 13.14
CA ARG A 42 18.09 1.98 12.08
C ARG A 42 17.07 1.36 11.11
N GLU A 43 15.97 0.84 11.64
CA GLU A 43 14.91 0.25 10.80
C GLU A 43 14.19 1.32 9.99
N LEU A 44 13.83 2.44 10.61
CA LEU A 44 13.20 3.56 9.92
C LEU A 44 14.10 4.09 8.80
N THR A 45 15.38 4.34 9.10
CA THR A 45 16.37 4.76 8.10
C THR A 45 16.48 3.78 6.93
N LYS A 46 16.46 2.46 7.20
CA LYS A 46 16.48 1.43 6.15
C LYS A 46 15.28 1.55 5.21
N TYR A 47 14.08 1.79 5.74
CA TYR A 47 12.88 1.95 4.93
C TYR A 47 12.90 3.27 4.14
N ILE A 48 13.36 4.36 4.74
CA ILE A 48 13.55 5.65 4.07
C ILE A 48 14.51 5.50 2.89
N ILE A 49 15.69 4.89 3.10
CA ILE A 49 16.68 4.65 2.04
C ILE A 49 16.08 3.79 0.92
N GLY A 50 15.36 2.72 1.27
CA GLY A 50 14.70 1.86 0.28
C GLY A 50 13.69 2.62 -0.58
N THR A 51 12.90 3.50 0.02
CA THR A 51 11.91 4.33 -0.68
C THR A 51 12.58 5.36 -1.59
N ILE A 52 13.59 6.08 -1.08
CA ILE A 52 14.36 7.07 -1.85
C ILE A 52 15.10 6.43 -3.02
N SER A 53 15.69 5.24 -2.82
CA SER A 53 16.36 4.50 -3.89
C SER A 53 15.43 4.19 -5.06
N GLY A 54 14.15 3.91 -4.79
CA GLY A 54 13.14 3.72 -5.83
C GLY A 54 12.85 5.00 -6.64
N LEU A 55 12.94 6.17 -6.01
CA LEU A 55 12.79 7.47 -6.67
C LEU A 55 14.02 7.87 -7.49
N ASP A 56 15.20 7.44 -7.06
CA ASP A 56 16.50 7.80 -7.65
C ASP A 56 17.02 6.75 -8.65
N THR A 57 16.17 5.85 -9.11
CA THR A 57 16.55 4.84 -10.11
C THR A 57 17.14 5.52 -11.35
N PRO A 58 18.34 5.11 -11.83
CA PRO A 58 18.92 5.64 -13.03
C PRO A 58 18.01 5.45 -14.24
N LEU A 59 17.75 6.51 -14.98
CA LEU A 59 16.87 6.51 -16.14
C LEU A 59 17.68 6.70 -17.43
N THR A 60 17.34 5.95 -18.47
CA THR A 60 17.79 6.21 -19.84
C THR A 60 17.17 7.52 -20.36
N ASN A 61 17.69 8.07 -21.45
CA ASN A 61 17.12 9.29 -22.05
C ASN A 61 15.65 9.09 -22.48
N SER A 62 15.30 7.93 -22.99
CA SER A 62 13.91 7.61 -23.34
C SER A 62 13.00 7.60 -22.11
N MET A 63 13.42 6.96 -21.03
CA MET A 63 12.66 6.92 -19.77
C MET A 63 12.51 8.32 -19.14
N ARG A 64 13.54 9.17 -19.26
CA ARG A 64 13.47 10.57 -18.80
C ARG A 64 12.44 11.37 -19.58
N LEU A 65 12.39 11.20 -20.90
CA LEU A 65 11.41 11.86 -21.75
C LEU A 65 9.98 11.42 -21.40
N GLU A 66 9.77 10.11 -21.27
CA GLU A 66 8.48 9.53 -20.87
C GLU A 66 8.04 10.06 -19.49
N GLN A 67 8.95 10.02 -18.51
CA GLN A 67 8.68 10.55 -17.17
C GLN A 67 8.35 12.04 -17.19
N ALA A 68 9.07 12.84 -17.98
CA ALA A 68 8.80 14.27 -18.12
C ALA A 68 7.42 14.52 -18.71
N GLY A 69 7.02 13.73 -19.74
CA GLY A 69 5.67 13.78 -20.30
C GLY A 69 4.58 13.46 -19.30
N VAL A 70 4.77 12.40 -18.49
CA VAL A 70 3.84 12.02 -17.43
C VAL A 70 3.73 13.11 -16.37
N TYR A 71 4.84 13.70 -15.94
CA TYR A 71 4.82 14.80 -14.96
C TYR A 71 4.13 16.04 -15.50
N HIS A 72 4.38 16.39 -16.77
CA HIS A 72 3.69 17.49 -17.43
C HIS A 72 2.18 17.29 -17.47
N LEU A 73 1.71 16.12 -17.92
CA LEU A 73 0.29 15.80 -17.96
C LEU A 73 -0.38 15.77 -16.59
N LYS A 74 0.35 15.36 -15.56
CA LYS A 74 -0.13 15.33 -14.16
C LYS A 74 0.09 16.64 -13.41
N GLN A 75 0.65 17.65 -14.04
CA GLN A 75 1.00 18.94 -13.43
C GLN A 75 1.89 18.79 -12.17
N VAL A 76 2.79 17.81 -12.19
CA VAL A 76 3.75 17.57 -11.10
C VAL A 76 5.05 18.32 -11.43
N ASP A 77 5.27 19.43 -10.75
CA ASP A 77 6.48 20.23 -10.91
C ASP A 77 7.68 19.75 -10.07
N THR A 78 8.79 20.44 -10.21
CA THR A 78 10.01 20.10 -9.47
C THR A 78 9.87 20.40 -7.98
N ALA A 79 9.14 21.46 -7.59
CA ALA A 79 8.93 21.80 -6.19
C ALA A 79 8.13 20.72 -5.46
N MET A 80 7.05 20.23 -6.05
CA MET A 80 6.25 19.12 -5.51
C MET A 80 7.08 17.85 -5.34
N ARG A 81 7.98 17.55 -6.29
CA ARG A 81 8.86 16.37 -6.18
C ARG A 81 9.89 16.51 -5.07
N GLN A 82 10.46 17.71 -4.91
CA GLN A 82 11.40 18.00 -3.83
C GLN A 82 10.72 17.95 -2.46
N GLN A 83 9.52 18.53 -2.36
CA GLN A 83 8.71 18.46 -1.14
C GLN A 83 8.45 17.02 -0.75
N MET A 84 7.94 16.18 -1.66
CA MET A 84 7.70 14.76 -1.39
C MET A 84 8.97 14.03 -0.94
N ARG A 85 10.12 14.37 -1.54
CA ARG A 85 11.40 13.79 -1.15
C ARG A 85 11.78 14.19 0.28
N SER A 86 11.63 15.45 0.65
CA SER A 86 11.89 15.92 2.00
C SER A 86 10.96 15.25 3.00
N GLU A 87 9.68 15.17 2.73
CA GLU A 87 8.69 14.48 3.58
C GLU A 87 9.06 13.01 3.84
N ILE A 88 9.60 12.31 2.84
CA ILE A 88 10.06 10.92 3.01
C ILE A 88 11.32 10.86 3.89
N ILE A 89 12.26 11.80 3.72
CA ILE A 89 13.51 11.86 4.51
C ILE A 89 13.22 12.17 5.97
N ASP A 90 12.28 13.06 6.21
CA ASP A 90 11.91 13.55 7.56
C ASP A 90 10.85 12.66 8.25
N LEU A 91 10.49 11.51 7.65
CA LEU A 91 9.45 10.61 8.15
C LEU A 91 9.79 10.09 9.54
N THR A 92 8.79 10.09 10.42
CA THR A 92 8.88 9.58 11.79
C THR A 92 7.94 8.40 12.04
N ASN A 93 8.13 7.66 13.14
CA ASN A 93 7.17 6.65 13.59
C ASN A 93 5.76 7.22 13.79
N ALA A 94 5.67 8.44 14.34
CA ALA A 94 4.39 9.11 14.54
C ALA A 94 3.64 9.38 13.24
N ASP A 95 4.36 9.65 12.15
CA ASP A 95 3.73 9.86 10.83
C ASP A 95 3.19 8.56 10.26
N LEU A 96 3.88 7.44 10.46
CA LEU A 96 3.36 6.11 10.11
C LEU A 96 2.11 5.76 10.92
N GLN A 97 2.12 6.01 12.23
CA GLN A 97 0.98 5.73 13.11
C GLN A 97 -0.27 6.54 12.72
N LYS A 98 -0.12 7.77 12.21
CA LYS A 98 -1.23 8.61 11.71
C LYS A 98 -2.01 7.98 10.54
N LEU A 99 -1.45 7.00 9.85
CA LEU A 99 -2.14 6.28 8.78
C LEU A 99 -3.15 5.25 9.32
N ALA A 100 -3.04 4.83 10.58
CA ALA A 100 -3.89 3.78 11.13
C ALA A 100 -5.40 4.09 11.09
N PRO A 101 -5.90 5.28 11.45
CA PRO A 101 -7.31 5.63 11.30
C PRO A 101 -7.78 5.54 9.85
N LEU A 102 -7.00 6.07 8.90
CA LEU A 102 -7.34 6.03 7.47
C LEU A 102 -7.48 4.59 6.94
N ILE A 103 -6.55 3.72 7.34
CA ILE A 103 -6.60 2.29 6.97
C ILE A 103 -7.83 1.63 7.60
N ARG A 104 -8.12 1.91 8.86
CA ARG A 104 -9.29 1.39 9.57
C ARG A 104 -10.59 1.77 8.88
N ASP A 105 -10.76 3.04 8.55
CA ASP A 105 -11.95 3.55 7.87
C ASP A 105 -12.12 2.89 6.49
N THR A 106 -11.04 2.76 5.72
CA THR A 106 -11.07 2.08 4.42
C THR A 106 -11.44 0.61 4.55
N LEU A 107 -10.89 -0.12 5.53
CA LEU A 107 -11.21 -1.52 5.76
C LEU A 107 -12.63 -1.73 6.29
N SER A 108 -13.23 -0.74 6.95
CA SER A 108 -14.61 -0.81 7.44
C SER A 108 -15.63 -0.93 6.31
N GLU A 109 -15.32 -0.43 5.12
CA GLU A 109 -16.16 -0.53 3.92
C GLU A 109 -16.26 -1.96 3.34
N LYS A 110 -15.35 -2.85 3.75
CA LYS A 110 -15.35 -4.30 3.42
C LYS A 110 -15.37 -4.61 1.92
N TYR A 111 -14.72 -3.79 1.11
CA TYR A 111 -14.51 -4.10 -0.31
C TYR A 111 -13.56 -5.29 -0.44
N LEU A 112 -14.12 -6.46 -0.67
CA LEU A 112 -13.39 -7.72 -0.75
C LEU A 112 -13.71 -8.43 -2.07
N CYS A 113 -12.66 -8.84 -2.78
CA CYS A 113 -12.76 -9.71 -3.93
C CYS A 113 -11.79 -10.88 -3.76
N VAL A 114 -12.28 -12.10 -3.91
CA VAL A 114 -11.47 -13.31 -3.82
C VAL A 114 -11.70 -14.18 -5.04
N VAL A 115 -10.62 -14.61 -5.67
CA VAL A 115 -10.62 -15.62 -6.72
C VAL A 115 -9.91 -16.86 -6.19
N GLY A 116 -10.57 -18.02 -6.20
CA GLY A 116 -10.03 -19.24 -5.64
C GLY A 116 -10.77 -20.49 -6.11
N SER A 117 -10.35 -21.65 -5.60
CA SER A 117 -11.05 -22.90 -5.90
C SER A 117 -12.49 -22.88 -5.33
N SER A 118 -13.41 -23.52 -6.03
CA SER A 118 -14.82 -23.64 -5.58
C SER A 118 -14.91 -24.21 -4.16
N GLN A 119 -14.07 -25.18 -3.82
CA GLN A 119 -14.02 -25.78 -2.48
C GLN A 119 -13.62 -24.75 -1.41
N SER A 120 -12.59 -23.91 -1.68
CA SER A 120 -12.14 -22.88 -0.74
C SER A 120 -13.17 -21.76 -0.57
N ILE A 121 -13.80 -21.33 -1.66
CA ILE A 121 -14.87 -20.32 -1.61
C ILE A 121 -16.08 -20.84 -0.85
N GLU A 122 -16.54 -22.05 -1.12
CA GLU A 122 -17.72 -22.63 -0.44
C GLU A 122 -17.45 -22.84 1.06
N ALA A 123 -16.25 -23.29 1.44
CA ALA A 123 -15.85 -23.44 2.84
C ALA A 123 -15.83 -22.10 3.62
N ASN A 124 -15.77 -20.98 2.91
CA ASN A 124 -15.72 -19.61 3.48
C ASN A 124 -16.90 -18.74 3.02
N LYS A 125 -17.99 -19.33 2.56
CA LYS A 125 -19.13 -18.63 1.93
C LYS A 125 -19.73 -17.53 2.80
N ASN A 126 -19.66 -17.67 4.13
CA ASN A 126 -20.16 -16.66 5.07
C ASN A 126 -19.37 -15.34 5.07
N ILE A 127 -18.22 -15.29 4.42
CA ILE A 127 -17.41 -14.07 4.28
C ILE A 127 -17.93 -13.21 3.12
N PHE A 128 -18.59 -13.81 2.13
CA PHE A 128 -18.93 -13.16 0.87
C PHE A 128 -20.42 -12.79 0.82
N THR A 129 -20.72 -11.64 0.25
CA THR A 129 -22.09 -11.22 -0.06
C THR A 129 -22.60 -11.84 -1.36
N LYS A 130 -21.68 -12.17 -2.29
CA LYS A 130 -21.99 -12.78 -3.59
C LYS A 130 -20.86 -13.68 -4.02
N THR A 131 -21.19 -14.84 -4.57
CA THR A 131 -20.24 -15.76 -5.23
C THR A 131 -20.71 -16.06 -6.65
N GLN A 132 -19.77 -16.27 -7.57
CA GLN A 132 -20.07 -16.68 -8.94
C GLN A 132 -18.97 -17.58 -9.47
N HIS A 133 -19.32 -18.49 -10.37
CA HIS A 133 -18.35 -19.27 -11.13
C HIS A 133 -17.86 -18.48 -12.32
N ILE A 134 -16.57 -18.59 -12.61
CA ILE A 134 -15.90 -17.98 -13.77
C ILE A 134 -15.58 -19.10 -14.75
#